data_20e92efbf4ba1aea66960ebb93639688
#
_entry.id   20e92efbf4ba1aea66960ebb93639688
#
_cell.length_a   1.000
_cell.length_b   1.000
_cell.length_c   1.000
_cell.angle_alpha   90.00
_cell.angle_beta   90.00
_cell.angle_gamma   90.00
#
_symmetry.space_group_name_H-M   'P 1'
#
loop_
_entity.id
_entity.type
_entity.pdbx_description
1 polymer ?
#
loop_
_entity_poly.entity_id
_entity_poly.type
_entity_poly.pdbx_seq_one_letter_code
_entity_poly.pdbx_strand_id
1 'polypeptide(L)'
;MQFRMTLISVLAVAVMAACGGKAKTDTGGGGGDSGATLYDRLGKKDAITAVVKDFVEERVAKDDRIKSFFLNTDIPNLEAKLVDQICQVAKGPCTYTGKDMKTAHAGMNIKDADFNALVEDLKASLDHFKVGDKEQKELIGALATMHDDIVTAK
;
A
#
# COMPACT_ATOMS: atom_id res chain seq x y z
N MET A 1 13.83 13.99 -55.10
CA MET A 1 14.09 15.43 -54.89
C MET A 1 14.89 15.57 -53.61
N GLN A 2 16.16 15.94 -53.80
CA GLN A 2 17.09 16.20 -52.71
C GLN A 2 16.93 17.66 -52.21
N PHE A 3 17.09 17.88 -50.92
CA PHE A 3 17.56 19.16 -50.35
C PHE A 3 18.12 18.80 -48.94
N ARG A 4 19.41 18.68 -48.82
CA ARG A 4 20.52 19.60 -48.45
C ARG A 4 20.43 20.11 -47.00
N MET A 5 21.16 19.46 -46.21
CA MET A 5 22.29 19.82 -45.35
C MET A 5 22.48 21.34 -45.11
N THR A 6 22.40 21.75 -43.85
CA THR A 6 23.20 22.86 -43.36
C THR A 6 23.65 22.62 -41.92
N LEU A 7 24.96 22.34 -41.77
CA LEU A 7 25.68 22.45 -40.50
C LEU A 7 25.81 23.93 -40.14
N ILE A 8 25.59 24.31 -38.89
CA ILE A 8 26.18 25.48 -38.28
C ILE A 8 26.70 25.07 -36.89
N SER A 9 28.03 24.98 -36.83
CA SER A 9 28.84 24.97 -35.60
C SER A 9 29.06 26.40 -35.13
N VAL A 10 28.85 26.73 -33.88
CA VAL A 10 29.53 27.78 -33.11
C VAL A 10 29.43 27.38 -31.64
N LEU A 11 30.46 26.89 -31.08
CA LEU A 11 31.53 27.41 -30.24
C LEU A 11 31.09 28.06 -28.92
N ALA A 12 31.46 27.35 -27.89
CA ALA A 12 31.76 27.62 -26.48
C ALA A 12 31.59 29.02 -25.89
N VAL A 13 31.02 29.10 -24.70
CA VAL A 13 31.61 29.84 -23.56
C VAL A 13 31.22 29.16 -22.25
N ALA A 14 32.21 28.76 -21.47
CA ALA A 14 32.12 28.34 -20.12
C ALA A 14 31.97 29.55 -19.18
N VAL A 15 31.00 29.51 -18.25
CA VAL A 15 31.10 30.31 -17.02
C VAL A 15 30.66 29.43 -15.86
N MET A 16 31.61 29.17 -14.98
CA MET A 16 31.40 28.60 -13.63
C MET A 16 30.72 29.67 -12.76
N ALA A 17 29.69 29.25 -12.02
CA ALA A 17 29.41 29.80 -10.69
C ALA A 17 28.70 28.76 -9.86
N ALA A 18 29.35 28.34 -8.80
CA ALA A 18 28.84 27.46 -7.75
C ALA A 18 27.78 28.19 -6.91
N CYS A 19 26.73 27.44 -6.51
CA CYS A 19 26.11 27.46 -5.19
C CYS A 19 24.98 26.41 -5.21
N GLY A 20 25.17 25.29 -4.63
CA GLY A 20 24.72 24.82 -3.36
C GLY A 20 23.18 24.72 -3.22
N GLY A 21 22.57 23.65 -3.69
CA GLY A 21 21.21 23.27 -3.37
C GLY A 21 21.06 21.78 -3.62
N LYS A 22 21.42 20.95 -2.63
CA LYS A 22 21.14 19.51 -2.67
C LYS A 22 19.65 19.28 -2.59
N ALA A 23 18.99 19.14 -3.73
CA ALA A 23 17.73 18.41 -3.78
C ALA A 23 18.08 16.92 -3.64
N LYS A 24 17.80 16.36 -2.47
CA LYS A 24 17.79 14.91 -2.28
C LYS A 24 16.59 14.34 -3.01
N THR A 25 16.81 13.84 -4.21
CA THR A 25 15.96 12.82 -4.81
C THR A 25 16.23 11.53 -4.05
N ASP A 26 15.38 11.22 -3.09
CA ASP A 26 15.38 9.94 -2.39
C ASP A 26 14.76 8.90 -3.33
N THR A 27 15.61 8.32 -4.18
CA THR A 27 15.29 7.12 -4.95
C THR A 27 15.40 5.95 -3.99
N GLY A 28 14.25 5.41 -3.56
CA GLY A 28 14.15 4.26 -2.66
C GLY A 28 14.89 3.05 -3.20
N GLY A 29 16.07 2.80 -2.67
CA GLY A 29 16.84 1.57 -2.83
C GLY A 29 16.80 0.80 -1.52
N GLY A 30 16.34 -0.46 -1.56
CA GLY A 30 16.29 -1.34 -0.42
C GLY A 30 17.64 -1.50 0.24
N GLY A 31 17.73 -1.07 1.49
CA GLY A 31 18.82 -1.34 2.40
C GLY A 31 18.22 -1.77 3.73
N GLY A 32 18.51 -3.00 4.16
CA GLY A 32 18.06 -3.51 5.44
C GLY A 32 18.59 -2.66 6.58
N ASP A 33 17.68 -1.89 7.16
CA ASP A 33 17.97 -1.10 8.35
C ASP A 33 17.39 -1.83 9.57
N SER A 34 18.27 -2.30 10.44
CA SER A 34 17.92 -3.06 11.65
C SER A 34 17.21 -2.23 12.72
N GLY A 35 16.79 -1.00 12.40
CA GLY A 35 16.06 -0.09 13.30
C GLY A 35 14.74 0.44 12.73
N ALA A 36 14.47 0.29 11.43
CA ALA A 36 13.24 0.80 10.82
C ALA A 36 12.04 -0.10 11.13
N THR A 37 10.91 0.49 11.54
CA THR A 37 9.66 -0.23 11.74
C THR A 37 9.12 -0.75 10.41
N LEU A 38 8.17 -1.72 10.46
CA LEU A 38 7.47 -2.13 9.24
C LEU A 38 6.78 -0.94 8.59
N TYR A 39 6.21 -0.03 9.37
CA TYR A 39 5.61 1.21 8.89
C TYR A 39 6.57 2.06 8.04
N ASP A 40 7.83 2.23 8.50
CA ASP A 40 8.84 2.98 7.76
C ASP A 40 9.20 2.28 6.45
N ARG A 41 9.35 0.95 6.49
CA ARG A 41 9.69 0.12 5.32
C ARG A 41 8.55 0.04 4.29
N LEU A 42 7.30 0.13 4.73
CA LEU A 42 6.12 0.24 3.86
C LEU A 42 5.99 1.61 3.19
N GLY A 43 6.82 2.59 3.53
CA GLY A 43 6.77 3.93 2.96
C GLY A 43 5.83 4.89 3.70
N LYS A 44 5.51 4.58 4.95
CA LYS A 44 4.70 5.41 5.85
C LYS A 44 3.25 5.58 5.40
N LYS A 45 2.54 6.56 5.98
CA LYS A 45 1.10 6.70 5.83
C LYS A 45 0.66 6.92 4.38
N ASP A 46 1.40 7.71 3.61
CA ASP A 46 1.02 8.03 2.22
C ASP A 46 1.07 6.79 1.32
N ALA A 47 2.12 5.98 1.43
CA ALA A 47 2.23 4.73 0.68
C ALA A 47 1.18 3.70 1.13
N ILE A 48 0.94 3.56 2.44
CA ILE A 48 -0.12 2.71 2.98
C ILE A 48 -1.48 3.15 2.44
N THR A 49 -1.75 4.46 2.38
CA THR A 49 -3.01 5.00 1.84
C THR A 49 -3.19 4.65 0.36
N ALA A 50 -2.12 4.74 -0.44
CA ALA A 50 -2.18 4.38 -1.85
C ALA A 50 -2.48 2.88 -2.05
N VAL A 51 -1.83 2.01 -1.27
CA VAL A 51 -2.09 0.55 -1.28
C VAL A 51 -3.52 0.25 -0.86
N VAL A 52 -4.02 0.85 0.22
CA VAL A 52 -5.38 0.61 0.73
C VAL A 52 -6.43 1.05 -0.29
N LYS A 53 -6.20 2.18 -0.97
CA LYS A 53 -7.12 2.65 -2.00
C LYS A 53 -7.19 1.68 -3.19
N ASP A 54 -6.05 1.24 -3.73
CA ASP A 54 -6.01 0.23 -4.80
C ASP A 54 -6.67 -1.07 -4.34
N PHE A 55 -6.36 -1.51 -3.12
CA PHE A 55 -6.94 -2.72 -2.53
C PHE A 55 -8.48 -2.66 -2.47
N VAL A 56 -9.05 -1.58 -1.97
CA VAL A 56 -10.51 -1.47 -1.81
C VAL A 56 -11.20 -1.21 -3.15
N GLU A 57 -10.74 -0.22 -3.93
CA GLU A 57 -11.44 0.23 -5.14
C GLU A 57 -11.15 -0.64 -6.38
N GLU A 58 -9.92 -1.18 -6.49
CA GLU A 58 -9.49 -1.88 -7.70
C GLU A 58 -9.49 -3.41 -7.55
N ARG A 59 -9.46 -3.93 -6.32
CA ARG A 59 -9.46 -5.37 -6.04
C ARG A 59 -10.78 -5.80 -5.41
N VAL A 60 -10.97 -5.53 -4.13
CA VAL A 60 -12.14 -5.97 -3.37
C VAL A 60 -13.47 -5.61 -4.03
N ALA A 61 -13.62 -4.38 -4.53
CA ALA A 61 -14.84 -3.93 -5.21
C ALA A 61 -15.13 -4.71 -6.52
N LYS A 62 -14.15 -5.39 -7.08
CA LYS A 62 -14.24 -6.13 -8.36
C LYS A 62 -14.17 -7.64 -8.18
N ASP A 63 -13.83 -8.15 -6.99
CA ASP A 63 -13.78 -9.59 -6.73
C ASP A 63 -15.17 -10.14 -6.44
N ASP A 64 -15.72 -10.92 -7.36
CA ASP A 64 -17.04 -11.55 -7.25
C ASP A 64 -17.17 -12.47 -6.03
N ARG A 65 -16.08 -12.96 -5.48
CA ARG A 65 -16.04 -13.84 -4.30
C ARG A 65 -16.46 -13.10 -3.02
N ILE A 66 -16.05 -11.81 -2.88
CA ILE A 66 -16.15 -11.08 -1.62
C ILE A 66 -16.81 -9.70 -1.71
N LYS A 67 -16.95 -9.11 -2.90
CA LYS A 67 -17.52 -7.76 -3.09
C LYS A 67 -18.89 -7.56 -2.42
N SER A 68 -19.68 -8.65 -2.30
CA SER A 68 -21.00 -8.61 -1.70
C SER A 68 -21.01 -8.18 -0.22
N PHE A 69 -19.91 -8.43 0.50
CA PHE A 69 -19.77 -7.99 1.89
C PHE A 69 -19.63 -6.46 2.04
N PHE A 70 -19.31 -5.77 0.95
CA PHE A 70 -18.99 -4.34 0.95
C PHE A 70 -20.08 -3.45 0.31
N LEU A 71 -21.18 -4.04 -0.19
CA LEU A 71 -22.22 -3.32 -0.95
C LEU A 71 -22.84 -2.12 -0.21
N ASN A 72 -22.92 -2.17 1.10
CA ASN A 72 -23.52 -1.11 1.93
C ASN A 72 -22.47 -0.42 2.83
N THR A 73 -21.19 -0.53 2.46
CA THR A 73 -20.10 0.01 3.25
C THR A 73 -19.80 1.45 2.81
N ASP A 74 -19.59 2.33 3.79
CA ASP A 74 -18.99 3.64 3.56
C ASP A 74 -17.51 3.45 3.21
N ILE A 75 -17.20 3.43 1.91
CA ILE A 75 -15.85 3.14 1.40
C ILE A 75 -14.81 4.14 1.93
N PRO A 76 -15.01 5.46 1.89
CA PRO A 76 -14.05 6.40 2.47
C PRO A 76 -13.75 6.15 3.95
N ASN A 77 -14.76 5.79 4.74
CA ASN A 77 -14.56 5.46 6.14
C ASN A 77 -13.84 4.13 6.33
N LEU A 78 -14.15 3.12 5.51
CA LEU A 78 -13.44 1.83 5.51
C LEU A 78 -11.96 2.03 5.20
N GLU A 79 -11.63 2.77 4.15
CA GLU A 79 -10.24 3.07 3.77
C GLU A 79 -9.49 3.77 4.89
N ALA A 80 -10.08 4.79 5.51
CA ALA A 80 -9.48 5.49 6.64
C ALA A 80 -9.19 4.54 7.81
N LYS A 81 -10.12 3.63 8.13
CA LYS A 81 -9.93 2.63 9.19
C LYS A 81 -8.85 1.61 8.85
N LEU A 82 -8.81 1.13 7.60
CA LEU A 82 -7.76 0.20 7.15
C LEU A 82 -6.37 0.85 7.18
N VAL A 83 -6.26 2.10 6.76
CA VAL A 83 -4.99 2.85 6.84
C VAL A 83 -4.51 2.96 8.28
N ASP A 84 -5.37 3.33 9.22
CA ASP A 84 -5.00 3.46 10.62
C ASP A 84 -4.68 2.09 11.25
N GLN A 85 -5.40 1.03 10.88
CA GLN A 85 -5.14 -0.33 11.34
C GLN A 85 -3.79 -0.85 10.83
N ILE A 86 -3.51 -0.74 9.54
CA ILE A 86 -2.23 -1.17 8.95
C ILE A 86 -1.08 -0.36 9.56
N CYS A 87 -1.25 0.96 9.69
CA CYS A 87 -0.26 1.82 10.31
C CYS A 87 0.06 1.38 11.75
N GLN A 88 -0.97 1.11 12.57
CA GLN A 88 -0.78 0.64 13.96
C GLN A 88 -0.12 -0.73 14.02
N VAL A 89 -0.59 -1.69 13.20
CA VAL A 89 -0.02 -3.06 13.13
C VAL A 89 1.43 -3.02 12.67
N ALA A 90 1.77 -2.13 11.74
CA ALA A 90 3.13 -1.91 11.26
C ALA A 90 4.01 -1.12 12.23
N LYS A 91 3.55 -0.82 13.44
CA LYS A 91 4.24 -0.01 14.46
C LYS A 91 4.48 1.44 14.03
N GLY A 92 3.55 2.01 13.27
CA GLY A 92 3.49 3.43 12.98
C GLY A 92 2.84 4.25 14.11
N PRO A 93 2.78 5.57 13.96
CA PRO A 93 2.26 6.48 14.99
C PRO A 93 0.74 6.58 15.04
N CYS A 94 0.01 5.80 14.26
CA CYS A 94 -1.45 5.85 14.19
C CYS A 94 -2.09 5.06 15.34
N THR A 95 -3.32 5.43 15.65
CA THR A 95 -4.18 4.68 16.57
C THR A 95 -5.42 4.22 15.83
N TYR A 96 -5.66 2.93 15.76
CA TYR A 96 -6.89 2.38 15.21
C TYR A 96 -8.07 2.68 16.16
N THR A 97 -9.05 3.38 15.64
CA THR A 97 -10.25 3.79 16.40
C THR A 97 -11.53 3.12 15.89
N GLY A 98 -11.38 2.07 15.05
CA GLY A 98 -12.51 1.27 14.59
C GLY A 98 -13.01 0.28 15.64
N LYS A 99 -14.02 -0.49 15.28
CA LYS A 99 -14.48 -1.64 16.08
C LYS A 99 -13.41 -2.72 16.10
N ASP A 100 -13.34 -3.50 17.18
CA ASP A 100 -12.58 -4.74 17.17
C ASP A 100 -13.08 -5.69 16.06
N MET A 101 -12.23 -6.60 15.59
CA MET A 101 -12.54 -7.43 14.42
C MET A 101 -13.74 -8.33 14.65
N LYS A 102 -13.89 -8.89 15.84
CA LYS A 102 -15.04 -9.74 16.18
C LYS A 102 -16.36 -8.97 16.11
N THR A 103 -16.40 -7.76 16.66
CA THR A 103 -17.59 -6.90 16.61
C THR A 103 -17.85 -6.38 15.19
N ALA A 104 -16.81 -6.05 14.44
CA ALA A 104 -16.93 -5.52 13.08
C ALA A 104 -17.51 -6.56 12.10
N HIS A 105 -17.18 -7.84 12.28
CA HIS A 105 -17.54 -8.93 11.38
C HIS A 105 -18.66 -9.84 11.92
N ALA A 106 -19.23 -9.49 13.09
CA ALA A 106 -20.31 -10.26 13.69
C ALA A 106 -21.50 -10.40 12.75
N GLY A 107 -21.98 -11.64 12.54
CA GLY A 107 -23.14 -11.94 11.70
C GLY A 107 -22.91 -11.90 10.19
N MET A 108 -21.69 -11.62 9.72
CA MET A 108 -21.37 -11.61 8.30
C MET A 108 -21.21 -13.01 7.69
N ASN A 109 -21.08 -14.07 8.51
CA ASN A 109 -20.89 -15.45 8.05
C ASN A 109 -19.72 -15.63 7.11
N ILE A 110 -18.60 -14.96 7.41
CA ILE A 110 -17.36 -15.01 6.63
C ILE A 110 -16.71 -16.40 6.80
N LYS A 111 -16.32 -16.99 5.68
CA LYS A 111 -15.63 -18.29 5.59
C LYS A 111 -14.14 -18.09 5.40
N ASP A 112 -13.36 -19.17 5.64
CA ASP A 112 -11.94 -19.21 5.30
C ASP A 112 -11.66 -18.83 3.86
N ALA A 113 -12.50 -19.27 2.91
CA ALA A 113 -12.36 -18.94 1.50
C ALA A 113 -12.50 -17.43 1.23
N ASP A 114 -13.40 -16.75 1.93
CA ASP A 114 -13.61 -15.31 1.80
C ASP A 114 -12.44 -14.54 2.39
N PHE A 115 -11.94 -14.98 3.54
CA PHE A 115 -10.74 -14.41 4.16
C PHE A 115 -9.51 -14.57 3.25
N ASN A 116 -9.32 -15.76 2.68
CA ASN A 116 -8.20 -16.01 1.78
C ASN A 116 -8.30 -15.16 0.51
N ALA A 117 -9.49 -14.99 -0.06
CA ALA A 117 -9.71 -14.09 -1.20
C ALA A 117 -9.29 -12.64 -0.87
N LEU A 118 -9.66 -12.16 0.31
CA LEU A 118 -9.24 -10.83 0.79
C LEU A 118 -7.72 -10.69 0.91
N VAL A 119 -7.04 -11.74 1.42
CA VAL A 119 -5.57 -11.76 1.53
C VAL A 119 -4.91 -11.78 0.15
N GLU A 120 -5.46 -12.51 -0.81
CA GLU A 120 -4.99 -12.51 -2.21
C GLU A 120 -5.10 -11.12 -2.84
N ASP A 121 -6.22 -10.44 -2.64
CA ASP A 121 -6.44 -9.07 -3.12
C ASP A 121 -5.46 -8.08 -2.50
N LEU A 122 -5.24 -8.16 -1.18
CA LEU A 122 -4.24 -7.33 -0.52
C LEU A 122 -2.84 -7.59 -1.07
N LYS A 123 -2.48 -8.87 -1.26
CA LYS A 123 -1.20 -9.24 -1.84
C LYS A 123 -1.05 -8.65 -3.25
N ALA A 124 -2.08 -8.73 -4.09
CA ALA A 124 -2.06 -8.17 -5.44
C ALA A 124 -1.84 -6.65 -5.43
N SER A 125 -2.41 -5.92 -4.47
CA SER A 125 -2.15 -4.48 -4.30
C SER A 125 -0.72 -4.20 -3.83
N LEU A 126 -0.21 -4.97 -2.88
CA LEU A 126 1.18 -4.85 -2.42
C LEU A 126 2.18 -5.11 -3.57
N ASP A 127 1.90 -6.11 -4.41
CA ASP A 127 2.70 -6.41 -5.62
C ASP A 127 2.62 -5.25 -6.63
N HIS A 128 1.43 -4.66 -6.83
CA HIS A 128 1.24 -3.51 -7.72
C HIS A 128 2.13 -2.33 -7.31
N PHE A 129 2.22 -2.04 -6.02
CA PHE A 129 3.07 -1.00 -5.47
C PHE A 129 4.53 -1.46 -5.22
N LYS A 130 4.89 -2.67 -5.65
CA LYS A 130 6.25 -3.22 -5.55
C LYS A 130 6.79 -3.26 -4.12
N VAL A 131 5.92 -3.51 -3.16
CA VAL A 131 6.31 -3.77 -1.76
C VAL A 131 7.14 -5.04 -1.71
N GLY A 132 8.24 -5.05 -0.99
CA GLY A 132 9.14 -6.20 -0.91
C GLY A 132 8.48 -7.42 -0.26
N ASP A 133 8.86 -8.63 -0.69
CA ASP A 133 8.30 -9.90 -0.18
C ASP A 133 8.40 -10.04 1.34
N LYS A 134 9.44 -9.49 1.95
CA LYS A 134 9.66 -9.51 3.40
C LYS A 134 8.58 -8.69 4.11
N GLU A 135 8.34 -7.46 3.64
CA GLU A 135 7.35 -6.54 4.17
C GLU A 135 5.94 -7.08 3.97
N GLN A 136 5.65 -7.67 2.82
CA GLN A 136 4.37 -8.32 2.53
C GLN A 136 4.10 -9.46 3.52
N LYS A 137 5.05 -10.37 3.71
CA LYS A 137 4.92 -11.50 4.65
C LYS A 137 4.74 -11.03 6.09
N GLU A 138 5.46 -10.00 6.50
CA GLU A 138 5.36 -9.43 7.85
C GLU A 138 3.99 -8.78 8.06
N LEU A 139 3.50 -7.99 7.11
CA LEU A 139 2.19 -7.36 7.18
C LEU A 139 1.06 -8.39 7.17
N ILE A 140 1.04 -9.29 6.18
CA ILE A 140 -0.01 -10.31 6.04
C ILE A 140 0.00 -11.23 7.27
N GLY A 141 1.17 -11.62 7.77
CA GLY A 141 1.29 -12.43 8.99
C GLY A 141 0.72 -11.73 10.22
N ALA A 142 0.94 -10.43 10.37
CA ALA A 142 0.37 -9.67 11.46
C ALA A 142 -1.17 -9.53 11.34
N LEU A 143 -1.71 -9.32 10.14
CA LEU A 143 -3.15 -9.27 9.90
C LEU A 143 -3.81 -10.65 10.07
N ALA A 144 -3.13 -11.72 9.70
CA ALA A 144 -3.62 -13.09 9.85
C ALA A 144 -3.87 -13.50 11.33
N THR A 145 -3.26 -12.82 12.29
CA THR A 145 -3.56 -13.04 13.72
C THR A 145 -5.01 -12.70 14.09
N MET A 146 -5.71 -11.94 13.24
CA MET A 146 -7.12 -11.57 13.43
C MET A 146 -8.11 -12.54 12.78
N HIS A 147 -7.61 -13.60 12.11
CA HIS A 147 -8.41 -14.57 11.36
C HIS A 147 -9.59 -15.12 12.15
N ASP A 148 -9.35 -15.60 13.37
CA ASP A 148 -10.38 -16.26 14.21
C ASP A 148 -11.48 -15.28 14.70
N ASP A 149 -11.19 -13.98 14.70
CA ASP A 149 -12.15 -12.94 15.02
C ASP A 149 -12.97 -12.52 13.78
N ILE A 150 -12.46 -12.75 12.58
CA ILE A 150 -13.07 -12.37 11.31
C ILE A 150 -13.88 -13.51 10.71
N VAL A 151 -13.33 -14.73 10.70
CA VAL A 151 -13.99 -15.93 10.17
C VAL A 151 -15.07 -16.37 11.16
N THR A 152 -16.32 -16.18 10.80
CA THR A 152 -17.48 -16.42 11.67
C THR A 152 -18.36 -17.59 11.23
N ALA A 153 -18.16 -18.10 10.00
CA ALA A 153 -18.83 -19.31 9.51
C ALA A 153 -18.22 -20.56 10.14
N LYS A 154 -19.08 -21.45 10.63
CA LYS A 154 -18.71 -22.77 11.15
C LYS A 154 -19.03 -23.85 10.14
#